data_787c18cdd61792fbae97f000bf731545
#
_entry.id   787c18cdd61792fbae97f000bf731545
#
_cell.length_a   1.000
_cell.length_b   1.000
_cell.length_c   1.000
_cell.angle_alpha   90.00
_cell.angle_beta   90.00
_cell.angle_gamma   90.00
#
_symmetry.space_group_name_H-M   'P 1'
#
loop_
_entity.id
_entity.type
_entity.pdbx_description
1 polymer ?
#
loop_
_entity_poly.entity_id
_entity_poly.type
_entity_poly.pdbx_seq_one_letter_code
_entity_poly.pdbx_strand_id
1 'polypeptide(L)'
;MRTIWTREDLMLLYVQIDHRRWVEEVRQMVEGSSEIVLEPDPETGECRFGKWYYHSGKNRYSHLGGFIEIEPIHDRLHASSRRIFKRLSEGNVTLARVEFQRLLGISELLHDKLDHLARQVTEKRAF
;
A
#
# COMPACT_ATOMS: atom_id res chain seq x y z
N MET A 1 8.66 -21.63 -21.51
CA MET A 1 7.82 -21.51 -20.31
C MET A 1 6.57 -20.71 -20.64
N ARG A 2 5.40 -21.22 -20.22
CA ARG A 2 4.15 -20.50 -20.46
C ARG A 2 3.94 -19.42 -19.41
N THR A 3 3.58 -18.22 -19.84
CA THR A 3 3.20 -17.14 -18.95
C THR A 3 1.79 -17.41 -18.41
N ILE A 4 1.63 -17.39 -17.09
CA ILE A 4 0.34 -17.60 -16.42
C ILE A 4 -0.29 -16.29 -15.93
N TRP A 5 0.36 -15.15 -16.21
CA TRP A 5 -0.11 -13.83 -15.82
C TRP A 5 -0.79 -13.14 -17.00
N THR A 6 -1.94 -12.52 -16.76
CA THR A 6 -2.57 -11.64 -17.73
C THR A 6 -2.02 -10.22 -17.56
N ARG A 7 -2.37 -9.33 -18.51
CA ARG A 7 -2.01 -7.92 -18.39
C ARG A 7 -2.58 -7.31 -17.12
N GLU A 8 -3.81 -7.65 -16.77
CA GLU A 8 -4.48 -7.15 -15.57
C GLU A 8 -3.83 -7.66 -14.30
N ASP A 9 -3.29 -8.87 -14.29
CA ASP A 9 -2.58 -9.41 -13.13
C ASP A 9 -1.26 -8.69 -12.89
N LEU A 10 -0.61 -8.18 -13.94
CA LEU A 10 0.60 -7.39 -13.80
C LEU A 10 0.34 -6.10 -13.02
N MET A 11 -0.91 -5.61 -13.02
CA MET A 11 -1.28 -4.47 -12.18
C MET A 11 -1.08 -4.75 -10.69
N LEU A 12 -1.21 -6.00 -10.27
CA LEU A 12 -0.96 -6.40 -8.89
C LEU A 12 0.50 -6.13 -8.48
N LEU A 13 1.43 -6.36 -9.39
CA LEU A 13 2.84 -6.04 -9.15
C LEU A 13 3.08 -4.54 -9.22
N TYR A 14 2.43 -3.87 -10.15
CA TYR A 14 2.57 -2.42 -10.32
C TYR A 14 2.11 -1.66 -9.07
N VAL A 15 0.97 -2.04 -8.48
CA VAL A 15 0.48 -1.36 -7.27
C VAL A 15 1.42 -1.55 -6.09
N GLN A 16 2.14 -2.68 -6.03
CA GLN A 16 3.16 -2.88 -5.00
C GLN A 16 4.32 -1.90 -5.18
N ILE A 17 4.79 -1.74 -6.41
CA ILE A 17 5.90 -0.82 -6.71
C ILE A 17 5.49 0.62 -6.42
N ASP A 18 4.30 1.02 -6.85
CA ASP A 18 3.77 2.35 -6.62
C ASP A 18 3.65 2.64 -5.12
N HIS A 19 3.20 1.66 -4.35
CA HIS A 19 3.06 1.80 -2.91
C HIS A 19 4.41 1.94 -2.21
N ARG A 20 5.43 1.18 -2.63
CA ARG A 20 6.78 1.30 -2.08
C ARG A 20 7.37 2.69 -2.37
N ARG A 21 7.11 3.22 -3.55
CA ARG A 21 7.54 4.57 -3.90
C ARG A 21 6.92 5.61 -2.98
N TRP A 22 5.63 5.48 -2.71
CA TRP A 22 4.93 6.38 -1.79
C TRP A 22 5.53 6.33 -0.38
N VAL A 23 5.81 5.13 0.13
CA VAL A 23 6.44 4.99 1.45
C VAL A 23 7.80 5.69 1.49
N GLU A 24 8.59 5.58 0.43
CA GLU A 24 9.89 6.25 0.36
C GLU A 24 9.74 7.77 0.32
N GLU A 25 8.73 8.29 -0.36
CA GLU A 25 8.44 9.72 -0.37
C GLU A 25 8.05 10.22 1.03
N VAL A 26 7.25 9.44 1.76
CA VAL A 26 6.91 9.77 3.16
C VAL A 26 8.18 9.78 4.02
N ARG A 27 9.08 8.81 3.81
CA ARG A 27 10.36 8.77 4.53
C ARG A 27 11.15 10.06 4.32
N GLN A 28 11.31 10.48 3.07
CA GLN A 28 12.06 11.69 2.73
C GLN A 28 11.45 12.92 3.37
N MET A 29 10.12 13.00 3.40
CA MET A 29 9.42 14.12 4.02
C MET A 29 9.65 14.15 5.54
N VAL A 30 9.57 13.00 6.21
CA VAL A 30 9.80 12.90 7.65
C VAL A 30 11.24 13.25 8.01
N GLU A 31 12.19 12.81 7.22
CA GLU A 31 13.62 13.08 7.45
C GLU A 31 14.04 14.49 7.04
N GLY A 32 13.17 15.20 6.33
CA GLY A 32 13.50 16.56 5.86
C GLY A 32 14.59 16.60 4.80
N SER A 33 14.88 15.46 4.17
CA SER A 33 15.95 15.35 3.17
C SER A 33 15.49 15.69 1.76
N SER A 34 14.22 16.02 1.58
CA SER A 34 13.62 16.32 0.28
C SER A 34 12.78 17.59 0.37
N GLU A 35 12.72 18.32 -0.74
CA GLU A 35 11.81 19.46 -0.88
C GLU A 35 10.39 19.00 -1.24
N ILE A 36 10.20 17.72 -1.46
CA ILE A 36 8.90 17.18 -1.79
C ILE A 36 7.96 17.31 -0.59
N VAL A 37 6.83 17.94 -0.80
CA VAL A 37 5.75 18.03 0.17
C VAL A 37 4.59 17.24 -0.41
N LEU A 38 4.26 16.14 0.24
CA LEU A 38 3.13 15.33 -0.19
C LEU A 38 1.83 15.98 0.23
N GLU A 39 0.81 15.83 -0.61
CA GLU A 39 -0.53 16.23 -0.24
C GLU A 39 -1.00 15.36 0.93
N PRO A 40 -1.86 15.91 1.81
CA PRO A 40 -2.47 15.11 2.86
C PRO A 40 -3.15 13.88 2.28
N ASP A 41 -3.09 12.79 3.02
CA ASP A 41 -3.59 11.52 2.59
C ASP A 41 -5.08 11.58 2.25
N PRO A 42 -5.51 11.12 1.07
CA PRO A 42 -6.93 11.01 0.78
C PRO A 42 -7.56 9.88 1.60
N GLU A 43 -8.87 9.78 1.58
CA GLU A 43 -9.53 8.63 2.19
C GLU A 43 -9.09 7.34 1.50
N THR A 44 -9.17 6.23 2.24
CA THR A 44 -8.65 4.93 1.81
C THR A 44 -9.10 4.51 0.41
N GLY A 45 -10.36 4.79 0.04
CA GLY A 45 -10.88 4.42 -1.28
C GLY A 45 -10.46 5.34 -2.41
N GLU A 46 -9.85 6.48 -2.11
CA GLU A 46 -9.51 7.52 -3.10
C GLU A 46 -8.05 7.48 -3.55
N CYS A 47 -7.17 6.75 -2.83
CA CYS A 47 -5.79 6.61 -3.27
C CYS A 47 -5.70 5.65 -4.46
N ARG A 48 -4.58 5.66 -5.17
CA ARG A 48 -4.40 4.75 -6.33
C ARG A 48 -4.61 3.29 -5.98
N PHE A 49 -4.06 2.87 -4.84
CA PHE A 49 -4.22 1.50 -4.36
C PHE A 49 -5.69 1.21 -4.09
N GLY A 50 -6.39 2.10 -3.37
CA GLY A 50 -7.80 1.93 -3.05
C GLY A 50 -8.68 1.87 -4.29
N LYS A 51 -8.39 2.72 -5.27
CA LYS A 51 -9.14 2.70 -6.54
C LYS A 51 -8.99 1.37 -7.25
N TRP A 52 -7.77 0.84 -7.31
CA TRP A 52 -7.55 -0.49 -7.86
C TRP A 52 -8.26 -1.56 -7.03
N TYR A 53 -8.11 -1.52 -5.70
CA TYR A 53 -8.61 -2.54 -4.80
C TYR A 53 -10.14 -2.67 -4.86
N TYR A 54 -10.84 -1.54 -4.81
CA TYR A 54 -12.31 -1.54 -4.78
C TYR A 54 -12.96 -1.71 -6.15
N HIS A 55 -12.19 -1.65 -7.23
CA HIS A 55 -12.69 -1.81 -8.60
C HIS A 55 -12.10 -3.06 -9.27
N SER A 56 -10.99 -2.91 -9.98
CA SER A 56 -10.39 -4.03 -10.71
C SER A 56 -10.00 -5.20 -9.81
N GLY A 57 -9.40 -4.90 -8.67
CA GLY A 57 -8.98 -5.94 -7.72
C GLY A 57 -10.17 -6.73 -7.21
N LYS A 58 -11.22 -6.03 -6.77
CA LYS A 58 -12.44 -6.66 -6.27
C LYS A 58 -13.09 -7.54 -7.33
N ASN A 59 -13.19 -7.05 -8.56
CA ASN A 59 -13.81 -7.79 -9.65
C ASN A 59 -13.04 -9.06 -10.01
N ARG A 60 -11.71 -9.03 -9.90
CA ARG A 60 -10.87 -10.16 -10.29
C ARG A 60 -10.58 -11.13 -9.16
N TYR A 61 -10.41 -10.64 -7.92
CA TYR A 61 -9.80 -11.43 -6.85
C TYR A 61 -10.65 -11.57 -5.58
N SER A 62 -11.87 -11.02 -5.55
CA SER A 62 -12.69 -11.07 -4.33
C SER A 62 -13.05 -12.48 -3.89
N HIS A 63 -12.95 -13.46 -4.80
CA HIS A 63 -13.19 -14.87 -4.47
C HIS A 63 -12.00 -15.54 -3.78
N LEU A 64 -10.85 -14.86 -3.70
CA LEU A 64 -9.65 -15.38 -3.04
C LEU A 64 -9.58 -14.84 -1.61
N GLY A 65 -9.34 -15.73 -0.65
CA GLY A 65 -9.27 -15.35 0.77
C GLY A 65 -8.24 -14.28 1.06
N GLY A 66 -7.09 -14.31 0.38
CA GLY A 66 -6.04 -13.32 0.57
C GLY A 66 -6.44 -11.90 0.18
N PHE A 67 -7.45 -11.75 -0.66
CA PHE A 67 -7.92 -10.42 -1.07
C PHE A 67 -8.60 -9.67 0.08
N ILE A 68 -9.47 -10.34 0.82
CA ILE A 68 -10.24 -9.73 1.90
C ILE A 68 -9.33 -9.24 3.03
N GLU A 69 -8.24 -9.94 3.28
CA GLU A 69 -7.29 -9.63 4.35
C GLU A 69 -6.53 -8.32 4.14
N ILE A 70 -6.53 -7.78 2.92
CA ILE A 70 -5.78 -6.57 2.58
C ILE A 70 -6.46 -5.31 3.11
N GLU A 71 -7.79 -5.25 3.08
CA GLU A 71 -8.53 -4.04 3.42
C GLU A 71 -8.21 -3.47 4.81
N PRO A 72 -8.29 -4.26 5.89
CA PRO A 72 -8.00 -3.71 7.22
C PRO A 72 -6.56 -3.23 7.36
N ILE A 73 -5.62 -3.86 6.67
CA ILE A 73 -4.21 -3.45 6.71
C ILE A 73 -4.03 -2.13 5.97
N HIS A 74 -4.68 -1.99 4.83
CA HIS A 74 -4.64 -0.75 4.04
C HIS A 74 -5.25 0.42 4.81
N ASP A 75 -6.37 0.18 5.51
CA ASP A 75 -7.00 1.19 6.37
C ASP A 75 -6.06 1.65 7.48
N ARG A 76 -5.35 0.72 8.11
CA ARG A 76 -4.38 1.04 9.16
C ARG A 76 -3.20 1.84 8.62
N LEU A 77 -2.78 1.53 7.41
CA LEU A 77 -1.69 2.25 6.76
C LEU A 77 -2.05 3.73 6.56
N HIS A 78 -3.26 4.00 6.06
CA HIS A 78 -3.73 5.37 5.88
C HIS A 78 -3.91 6.11 7.21
N ALA A 79 -4.40 5.42 8.24
CA ALA A 79 -4.51 6.01 9.56
C ALA A 79 -3.13 6.42 10.11
N SER A 80 -2.13 5.57 9.92
CA SER A 80 -0.75 5.89 10.32
C SER A 80 -0.20 7.09 9.54
N SER A 81 -0.43 7.11 8.23
CA SER A 81 -0.01 8.23 7.38
C SER A 81 -0.63 9.56 7.84
N ARG A 82 -1.92 9.56 8.15
CA ARG A 82 -2.59 10.77 8.63
C ARG A 82 -1.98 11.27 9.95
N ARG A 83 -1.59 10.35 10.83
CA ARG A 83 -0.92 10.73 12.07
C ARG A 83 0.46 11.35 11.80
N ILE A 84 1.20 10.84 10.83
CA ILE A 84 2.49 11.41 10.44
C ILE A 84 2.30 12.86 9.98
N PHE A 85 1.36 13.10 9.06
CA PHE A 85 1.08 14.44 8.56
C PHE A 85 0.70 15.39 9.69
N LYS A 86 -0.14 14.92 10.62
CA LYS A 86 -0.55 15.71 11.77
C LYS A 86 0.65 16.11 12.62
N ARG A 87 1.55 15.17 12.94
CA ARG A 87 2.75 15.46 13.73
C ARG A 87 3.66 16.45 13.05
N LEU A 88 3.85 16.30 11.73
CA LEU A 88 4.67 17.24 10.97
C LEU A 88 4.05 18.64 10.94
N SER A 89 2.72 18.74 10.81
CA SER A 89 2.04 20.04 10.84
C SER A 89 2.16 20.74 12.19
N GLU A 90 2.33 19.98 13.27
CA GLU A 90 2.54 20.50 14.63
C GLU A 90 4.01 20.79 14.91
N GLY A 91 4.90 20.56 13.95
CA GLY A 91 6.35 20.72 14.13
C GLY A 91 6.98 19.61 14.95
N ASN A 92 6.26 18.51 15.20
CA ASN A 92 6.76 17.43 16.05
C ASN A 92 7.40 16.31 15.22
N VAL A 93 8.64 16.57 14.78
CA VAL A 93 9.39 15.63 13.94
C VAL A 93 9.69 14.32 14.70
N THR A 94 9.96 14.40 16.00
CA THR A 94 10.27 13.21 16.80
C THR A 94 9.12 12.22 16.80
N LEU A 95 7.90 12.67 17.05
CA LEU A 95 6.72 11.79 17.01
C LEU A 95 6.38 11.34 15.59
N ALA A 96 6.64 12.19 14.60
CA ALA A 96 6.47 11.79 13.20
C ALA A 96 7.37 10.61 12.84
N ARG A 97 8.62 10.63 13.30
CA ARG A 97 9.56 9.52 13.09
C ARG A 97 9.10 8.23 13.77
N VAL A 98 8.59 8.35 15.00
CA VAL A 98 8.04 7.19 15.72
C VAL A 98 6.87 6.58 14.94
N GLU A 99 5.96 7.43 14.48
CA GLU A 99 4.80 6.97 13.69
C GLU A 99 5.23 6.37 12.36
N PHE A 100 6.29 6.91 11.74
CA PHE A 100 6.81 6.36 10.51
C PHE A 100 7.34 4.93 10.69
N GLN A 101 7.96 4.60 11.83
CA GLN A 101 8.37 3.23 12.10
C GLN A 101 7.17 2.29 12.16
N ARG A 102 6.05 2.74 12.70
CA ARG A 102 4.81 1.96 12.68
C ARG A 102 4.29 1.77 11.26
N LEU A 103 4.34 2.82 10.46
CA LEU A 103 3.93 2.76 9.05
C LEU A 103 4.75 1.74 8.29
N LEU A 104 6.07 1.68 8.53
CA LEU A 104 6.93 0.68 7.89
C LEU A 104 6.49 -0.73 8.22
N GLY A 105 6.17 -1.02 9.48
CA GLY A 105 5.69 -2.34 9.88
C GLY A 105 4.38 -2.72 9.21
N ILE A 106 3.45 -1.77 9.11
CA ILE A 106 2.17 -1.99 8.45
C ILE A 106 2.38 -2.19 6.94
N SER A 107 3.30 -1.42 6.33
CA SER A 107 3.65 -1.54 4.92
C SER A 107 4.23 -2.92 4.60
N GLU A 108 5.12 -3.43 5.45
CA GLU A 108 5.67 -4.79 5.28
C GLU A 108 4.57 -5.84 5.32
N LEU A 109 3.65 -5.70 6.26
CA LEU A 109 2.51 -6.62 6.35
C LEU A 109 1.63 -6.54 5.10
N LEU A 110 1.39 -5.34 4.58
CA LEU A 110 0.64 -5.16 3.34
C LEU A 110 1.33 -5.88 2.17
N HIS A 111 2.64 -5.72 2.03
CA HIS A 111 3.38 -6.38 0.97
C HIS A 111 3.37 -7.90 1.11
N ASP A 112 3.45 -8.42 2.32
CA ASP A 112 3.33 -9.86 2.56
C ASP A 112 1.97 -10.39 2.11
N LYS A 113 0.90 -9.64 2.38
CA LYS A 113 -0.45 -10.02 1.94
C LYS A 113 -0.60 -9.93 0.42
N LEU A 114 -0.02 -8.92 -0.20
CA LEU A 114 -0.05 -8.80 -1.66
C LEU A 114 0.75 -9.92 -2.33
N ASP A 115 1.90 -10.29 -1.77
CA ASP A 115 2.69 -11.42 -2.26
C ASP A 115 1.91 -12.73 -2.14
N HIS A 116 1.20 -12.91 -1.03
CA HIS A 116 0.35 -14.08 -0.82
C HIS A 116 -0.77 -14.13 -1.87
N LEU A 117 -1.42 -13.00 -2.12
CA LEU A 117 -2.45 -12.91 -3.16
C LEU A 117 -1.87 -13.25 -4.55
N ALA A 118 -0.69 -12.71 -4.85
CA ALA A 118 -0.02 -13.00 -6.12
C ALA A 118 0.24 -14.49 -6.29
N ARG A 119 0.69 -15.16 -5.23
CA ARG A 119 0.88 -16.62 -5.26
C ARG A 119 -0.43 -17.36 -5.47
N GLN A 120 -1.52 -16.94 -4.82
CA GLN A 120 -2.83 -17.56 -5.03
C GLN A 120 -3.29 -17.45 -6.48
N VAL A 121 -3.07 -16.28 -7.10
CA VAL A 121 -3.44 -16.05 -8.50
C VAL A 121 -2.65 -16.99 -9.42
N THR A 122 -1.33 -17.06 -9.24
CA THR A 122 -0.48 -17.89 -10.10
C THR A 122 -0.73 -19.39 -9.89
N GLU A 123 -0.91 -19.83 -8.65
CA GLU A 123 -1.20 -21.22 -8.34
C GLU A 123 -2.50 -21.70 -8.99
N LYS A 124 -3.55 -20.89 -8.92
CA LYS A 124 -4.83 -21.24 -9.51
C LYS A 124 -4.78 -21.35 -11.03
N ARG A 125 -3.91 -20.59 -11.68
CA ARG A 125 -3.78 -20.60 -13.14
C ARG A 125 -2.77 -21.61 -13.65
N ALA A 126 -1.90 -22.12 -12.79
CA ALA A 126 -0.94 -23.14 -13.15
C ALA A 126 -1.60 -24.50 -13.36
N PHE A 127 -2.79 -24.71 -12.82
CA PHE A 127 -3.55 -25.94 -12.93
C PHE A 127 -4.91 -25.69 -13.63
#